data_11d4a71832682c85cf323870e27f3c47
#
_entry.id   11d4a71832682c85cf323870e27f3c47
#
_cell.length_a   1.000
_cell.length_b   1.000
_cell.length_c   1.000
_cell.angle_alpha   90.00
_cell.angle_beta   90.00
_cell.angle_gamma   90.00
#
_symmetry.space_group_name_H-M   'P 1'
#
loop_
_entity.id
_entity.type
_entity.pdbx_description
1 polymer ?
#
loop_
_entity_poly.entity_id
_entity_poly.type
_entity_poly.pdbx_seq_one_letter_code
_entity_poly.pdbx_strand_id
1 'polypeptide(L)'
;MRVFLLIFLIIYLALPVNAQTILTGEVEHTVQSARNELVNSKPQQVDQKLLLLQLKDNNYIENSSLLLKGNINLTDRIIAKFSDNSYAIMHKDDEYHVWYYSPSGDLTHYEVKSNLNYPYKSYKYNTQNNLVNMSMRTSKDETFIYTPNGKLLAHWIKNNGYDENGNLIMTRTYLQ
;
A
#
# COMPACT_ATOMS: atom_id res chain seq x y z
N MET A 1 -0.34 -62.43 26.24
CA MET A 1 0.61 -61.38 25.79
C MET A 1 -0.12 -60.39 24.87
N ARG A 2 -0.57 -59.26 25.44
CA ARG A 2 -1.32 -58.23 24.70
C ARG A 2 -0.35 -57.15 24.30
N VAL A 3 -0.14 -56.99 22.98
CA VAL A 3 0.67 -55.92 22.40
C VAL A 3 -0.20 -54.66 22.36
N PHE A 4 0.14 -53.65 23.17
CA PHE A 4 -0.45 -52.32 23.08
C PHE A 4 0.21 -51.57 21.91
N LEU A 5 -0.55 -51.37 20.85
CA LEU A 5 -0.16 -50.54 19.75
C LEU A 5 -0.40 -49.07 20.17
N LEU A 6 0.66 -48.33 20.49
CA LEU A 6 0.61 -46.92 20.81
C LEU A 6 0.60 -46.16 19.47
N ILE A 7 -0.60 -45.74 19.06
CA ILE A 7 -0.77 -44.84 17.92
C ILE A 7 -0.40 -43.43 18.40
N PHE A 8 0.79 -42.97 18.06
CA PHE A 8 1.14 -41.54 18.17
C PHE A 8 0.36 -40.76 17.11
N LEU A 9 -0.75 -40.17 17.53
CA LEU A 9 -1.47 -39.18 16.74
C LEU A 9 -0.64 -37.91 16.77
N ILE A 10 0.23 -37.70 15.75
CA ILE A 10 0.91 -36.43 15.51
C ILE A 10 -0.16 -35.47 15.01
N ILE A 11 -0.76 -34.73 15.93
CA ILE A 11 -1.57 -33.58 15.61
C ILE A 11 -0.56 -32.51 15.09
N TYR A 12 -0.43 -32.44 13.79
CA TYR A 12 0.12 -31.24 13.16
C TYR A 12 -0.86 -30.08 13.45
N LEU A 13 -0.67 -29.42 14.58
CA LEU A 13 -1.16 -28.08 14.78
C LEU A 13 -0.47 -27.25 13.71
N ALA A 14 -1.17 -27.03 12.60
CA ALA A 14 -0.85 -25.93 11.69
C ALA A 14 -1.01 -24.66 12.52
N LEU A 15 0.07 -24.28 13.21
CA LEU A 15 0.17 -22.95 13.79
C LEU A 15 -0.11 -21.99 12.63
N PRO A 16 -1.03 -21.03 12.79
CA PRO A 16 -1.15 -19.97 11.81
C PRO A 16 0.28 -19.47 11.60
N VAL A 17 0.70 -19.37 10.34
CA VAL A 17 1.96 -18.74 9.99
C VAL A 17 1.79 -17.32 10.47
N ASN A 18 2.15 -17.10 11.74
CA ASN A 18 2.06 -15.81 12.37
C ASN A 18 3.00 -14.89 11.58
N ALA A 19 2.44 -13.82 11.09
CA ALA A 19 3.16 -12.73 10.46
C ALA A 19 4.32 -12.16 11.31
N GLN A 20 4.51 -12.61 12.56
CA GLN A 20 5.70 -12.40 13.38
C GLN A 20 7.02 -12.85 12.73
N THR A 21 6.96 -13.81 11.78
CA THR A 21 8.15 -14.19 10.99
C THR A 21 8.57 -13.10 10.00
N ILE A 22 7.78 -12.07 9.80
CA ILE A 22 8.10 -10.97 8.88
C ILE A 22 9.11 -9.99 9.48
N LEU A 23 9.25 -9.95 10.81
CA LEU A 23 10.20 -9.07 11.52
C LEU A 23 11.39 -9.86 12.11
N THR A 24 12.02 -10.74 11.36
CA THR A 24 13.29 -11.34 11.77
C THR A 24 14.46 -10.48 11.31
N GLY A 25 15.55 -10.49 12.04
CA GLY A 25 16.72 -9.61 12.02
C GLY A 25 17.03 -8.78 10.77
N GLU A 26 17.10 -9.36 9.58
CA GLU A 26 17.37 -8.60 8.34
C GLU A 26 16.20 -7.69 7.95
N VAL A 27 14.97 -8.14 8.16
CA VAL A 27 13.77 -7.35 7.87
C VAL A 27 13.65 -6.20 8.85
N GLU A 28 13.92 -6.44 10.14
CA GLU A 28 13.92 -5.40 11.17
C GLU A 28 14.97 -4.33 10.88
N HIS A 29 16.16 -4.72 10.44
CA HIS A 29 17.19 -3.79 9.98
C HIS A 29 16.73 -2.98 8.76
N THR A 30 16.08 -3.62 7.79
CA THR A 30 15.55 -2.95 6.59
C THR A 30 14.42 -1.97 6.95
N VAL A 31 13.52 -2.36 7.85
CA VAL A 31 12.44 -1.50 8.37
C VAL A 31 13.02 -0.28 9.07
N GLN A 32 14.01 -0.46 9.94
CA GLN A 32 14.63 0.64 10.68
C GLN A 32 15.44 1.57 9.76
N SER A 33 16.14 1.01 8.78
CA SER A 33 16.89 1.76 7.77
C SER A 33 15.95 2.62 6.92
N ALA A 34 14.87 2.03 6.41
CA ALA A 34 13.85 2.72 5.64
C ALA A 34 13.17 3.84 6.45
N ARG A 35 12.84 3.57 7.72
CA ARG A 35 12.29 4.56 8.64
C ARG A 35 13.23 5.76 8.82
N ASN A 36 14.51 5.52 9.11
CA ASN A 36 15.49 6.57 9.33
C ASN A 36 15.66 7.43 8.07
N GLU A 37 15.69 6.81 6.91
CA GLU A 37 15.79 7.52 5.63
C GLU A 37 14.56 8.38 5.36
N LEU A 38 13.36 7.87 5.60
CA LEU A 38 12.11 8.61 5.40
C LEU A 38 11.96 9.79 6.36
N VAL A 39 12.23 9.58 7.65
CA VAL A 39 12.13 10.62 8.68
C VAL A 39 13.09 11.78 8.40
N ASN A 40 14.30 11.47 7.89
CA ASN A 40 15.30 12.49 7.56
C ASN A 40 15.11 13.13 6.16
N SER A 41 14.25 12.57 5.32
CA SER A 41 13.96 13.14 4.01
C SER A 41 12.90 14.22 4.09
N LYS A 42 13.10 15.31 3.34
CA LYS A 42 12.03 16.29 3.15
C LYS A 42 11.02 15.74 2.15
N PRO A 43 9.72 15.64 2.49
CA PRO A 43 8.70 15.29 1.52
C PRO A 43 8.68 16.31 0.40
N GLN A 44 8.48 15.83 -0.83
CA GLN A 44 8.33 16.72 -1.97
C GLN A 44 7.03 17.52 -1.78
N GLN A 45 7.15 18.84 -1.68
CA GLN A 45 5.98 19.70 -1.64
C GLN A 45 5.35 19.72 -3.03
N VAL A 46 4.11 19.28 -3.10
CA VAL A 46 3.31 19.42 -4.33
C VAL A 46 2.77 20.83 -4.39
N ASP A 47 2.93 21.49 -5.54
CA ASP A 47 2.30 22.77 -5.77
C ASP A 47 0.77 22.58 -5.72
N GLN A 48 0.16 23.12 -4.68
CA GLN A 48 -1.27 23.00 -4.43
C GLN A 48 -2.11 23.56 -5.59
N LYS A 49 -1.60 24.57 -6.28
CA LYS A 49 -2.25 25.15 -7.45
C LYS A 49 -2.20 24.21 -8.65
N LEU A 50 -1.06 23.55 -8.86
CA LEU A 50 -0.90 22.54 -9.90
C LEU A 50 -1.80 21.32 -9.62
N LEU A 51 -1.83 20.87 -8.37
CA LEU A 51 -2.71 19.78 -7.94
C LEU A 51 -4.18 20.10 -8.19
N LEU A 52 -4.63 21.30 -7.82
CA LEU A 52 -6.03 21.74 -8.04
C LEU A 52 -6.35 21.86 -9.55
N LEU A 53 -5.38 22.25 -10.38
CA LEU A 53 -5.54 22.25 -11.83
C LEU A 53 -5.66 20.81 -12.36
N GLN A 54 -4.81 19.91 -11.93
CA GLN A 54 -4.88 18.51 -12.30
C GLN A 54 -6.18 17.84 -11.83
N LEU A 55 -6.69 18.21 -10.66
CA LEU A 55 -7.99 17.73 -10.16
C LEU A 55 -9.18 18.29 -10.97
N LYS A 56 -9.06 19.48 -11.55
CA LYS A 56 -10.12 20.08 -12.40
C LYS A 56 -10.10 19.55 -13.83
N ASP A 57 -8.91 19.31 -14.39
CA ASP A 57 -8.76 18.80 -15.75
C ASP A 57 -9.00 17.28 -15.85
N ASN A 58 -9.08 16.61 -14.70
CA ASN A 58 -9.14 15.17 -14.72
C ASN A 58 -10.56 14.66 -14.68
N ASN A 59 -10.94 13.98 -15.71
CA ASN A 59 -11.98 12.96 -15.73
C ASN A 59 -11.75 11.82 -14.70
N TYR A 60 -10.81 12.01 -13.75
CA TYR A 60 -10.50 11.04 -12.70
C TYR A 60 -11.68 10.82 -11.75
N ILE A 61 -12.46 11.87 -11.49
CA ILE A 61 -13.67 11.81 -10.64
C ILE A 61 -14.81 11.09 -11.35
N GLU A 62 -14.99 11.29 -12.66
CA GLU A 62 -15.98 10.55 -13.45
C GLU A 62 -15.65 9.05 -13.51
N ASN A 63 -14.39 8.70 -13.49
CA ASN A 63 -13.93 7.34 -13.58
C ASN A 63 -14.23 6.49 -12.34
N SER A 64 -14.37 7.08 -11.15
CA SER A 64 -14.73 6.31 -9.96
C SER A 64 -16.17 5.79 -10.04
N SER A 65 -17.12 6.56 -10.58
CA SER A 65 -18.47 6.09 -10.85
C SER A 65 -18.54 5.05 -11.95
N LEU A 66 -17.62 5.10 -12.93
CA LEU A 66 -17.49 4.11 -13.98
C LEU A 66 -16.82 2.83 -13.47
N LEU A 67 -15.85 2.93 -12.54
CA LEU A 67 -15.26 1.78 -11.83
C LEU A 67 -16.33 0.94 -11.14
N LEU A 68 -17.27 1.61 -10.48
CA LEU A 68 -18.39 0.94 -9.81
C LEU A 68 -19.38 0.31 -10.78
N LYS A 69 -19.45 0.79 -12.04
CA LYS A 69 -20.34 0.29 -13.10
C LYS A 69 -19.71 -0.76 -14.01
N GLY A 70 -18.43 -1.09 -13.84
CA GLY A 70 -17.75 -2.14 -14.60
C GLY A 70 -17.41 -1.80 -16.06
N ASN A 71 -17.52 -0.53 -16.48
CA ASN A 71 -17.31 -0.08 -17.86
C ASN A 71 -16.02 0.75 -18.04
N ILE A 72 -14.86 0.21 -17.58
CA ILE A 72 -13.62 0.95 -17.65
C ILE A 72 -12.71 0.41 -18.74
N ASN A 73 -12.20 1.33 -19.56
CA ASN A 73 -11.06 1.05 -20.40
C ASN A 73 -9.78 1.13 -19.54
N LEU A 74 -9.16 -0.02 -19.27
CA LEU A 74 -7.94 -0.13 -18.44
C LEU A 74 -6.65 0.06 -19.24
N THR A 75 -6.73 0.49 -20.50
CA THR A 75 -5.54 0.60 -21.37
C THR A 75 -4.57 1.69 -20.92
N ASP A 76 -5.07 2.76 -20.31
CA ASP A 76 -4.32 3.97 -19.94
C ASP A 76 -4.00 4.07 -18.43
N ARG A 77 -4.48 3.10 -17.62
CA ARG A 77 -4.35 3.16 -16.15
C ARG A 77 -4.14 1.80 -15.51
N ILE A 78 -3.65 1.84 -14.27
CA ILE A 78 -3.55 0.70 -13.37
C ILE A 78 -4.46 0.99 -12.19
N ILE A 79 -5.36 0.07 -11.87
CA ILE A 79 -6.32 0.21 -10.78
C ILE A 79 -6.11 -0.89 -9.77
N ALA A 80 -5.91 -0.52 -8.51
CA ALA A 80 -5.93 -1.43 -7.38
C ALA A 80 -7.23 -1.23 -6.59
N LYS A 81 -7.98 -2.31 -6.36
CA LYS A 81 -9.12 -2.35 -5.45
C LYS A 81 -8.66 -2.95 -4.12
N PHE A 82 -8.99 -2.30 -3.02
CA PHE A 82 -8.70 -2.76 -1.67
C PHE A 82 -9.87 -3.52 -1.04
N SER A 83 -9.58 -4.29 0.01
CA SER A 83 -10.59 -5.09 0.73
C SER A 83 -11.66 -4.27 1.43
N ASP A 84 -11.41 -2.99 1.71
CA ASP A 84 -12.39 -2.03 2.22
C ASP A 84 -13.24 -1.38 1.12
N ASN A 85 -13.11 -1.86 -0.13
CA ASN A 85 -13.72 -1.33 -1.34
C ASN A 85 -13.24 0.07 -1.78
N SER A 86 -12.20 0.61 -1.19
CA SER A 86 -11.51 1.78 -1.73
C SER A 86 -10.67 1.42 -2.95
N TYR A 87 -10.18 2.44 -3.68
CA TYR A 87 -9.42 2.25 -4.91
C TYR A 87 -8.17 3.12 -4.93
N ALA A 88 -7.12 2.63 -5.61
CA ALA A 88 -5.99 3.44 -6.02
C ALA A 88 -5.86 3.39 -7.54
N ILE A 89 -5.66 4.54 -8.16
CA ILE A 89 -5.52 4.68 -9.62
C ILE A 89 -4.17 5.35 -9.92
N MET A 90 -3.43 4.76 -10.84
CA MET A 90 -2.21 5.33 -11.42
C MET A 90 -2.38 5.38 -12.92
N HIS A 91 -2.10 6.52 -13.56
CA HIS A 91 -2.10 6.67 -14.99
C HIS A 91 -0.75 6.24 -15.57
N LYS A 92 -0.77 5.61 -16.74
CA LYS A 92 0.44 5.10 -17.39
C LYS A 92 1.32 6.19 -17.98
N ASP A 93 0.76 7.36 -18.21
CA ASP A 93 1.45 8.60 -18.65
C ASP A 93 1.96 9.44 -17.47
N ASP A 94 1.51 9.14 -16.25
CA ASP A 94 1.96 9.78 -15.01
C ASP A 94 2.16 8.75 -13.90
N GLU A 95 3.25 8.01 -13.97
CA GLU A 95 3.59 6.99 -12.97
C GLU A 95 4.08 7.56 -11.63
N TYR A 96 4.31 8.88 -11.55
CA TYR A 96 4.75 9.53 -10.32
C TYR A 96 3.61 9.75 -9.32
N HIS A 97 2.36 9.81 -9.77
CA HIS A 97 1.20 10.03 -8.93
C HIS A 97 0.31 8.81 -8.82
N VAL A 98 -0.23 8.59 -7.60
CA VAL A 98 -1.29 7.61 -7.35
C VAL A 98 -2.45 8.30 -6.65
N TRP A 99 -3.65 8.11 -7.15
CA TRP A 99 -4.87 8.75 -6.68
C TRP A 99 -5.73 7.73 -5.94
N TYR A 100 -6.17 8.07 -4.71
CA TYR A 100 -6.92 7.18 -3.84
C TYR A 100 -8.36 7.67 -3.69
N TYR A 101 -9.31 6.78 -3.88
CA TYR A 101 -10.73 7.07 -3.84
C TYR A 101 -11.44 6.22 -2.79
N SER A 102 -12.45 6.80 -2.14
CA SER A 102 -13.38 6.08 -1.28
C SER A 102 -14.21 5.06 -2.07
N PRO A 103 -14.94 4.15 -1.39
CA PRO A 103 -15.91 3.27 -2.05
C PRO A 103 -17.01 4.02 -2.80
N SER A 104 -17.36 5.26 -2.37
CA SER A 104 -18.32 6.14 -3.06
C SER A 104 -17.74 6.85 -4.28
N GLY A 105 -16.42 6.80 -4.47
CA GLY A 105 -15.74 7.43 -5.59
C GLY A 105 -15.19 8.83 -5.31
N ASP A 106 -15.22 9.27 -4.05
CA ASP A 106 -14.65 10.56 -3.68
C ASP A 106 -13.14 10.44 -3.56
N LEU A 107 -12.41 11.43 -4.10
CA LEU A 107 -10.97 11.52 -3.92
C LEU A 107 -10.66 11.77 -2.44
N THR A 108 -9.86 10.89 -1.84
CA THR A 108 -9.49 10.96 -0.42
C THR A 108 -8.04 11.39 -0.23
N HIS A 109 -7.15 10.85 -1.05
CA HIS A 109 -5.71 11.07 -0.95
C HIS A 109 -5.06 11.04 -2.33
N TYR A 110 -3.86 11.58 -2.39
CA TYR A 110 -2.94 11.36 -3.49
C TYR A 110 -1.55 11.03 -2.95
N GLU A 111 -0.76 10.33 -3.75
CA GLU A 111 0.60 9.94 -3.41
C GLU A 111 1.56 10.41 -4.50
N VAL A 112 2.73 10.91 -4.08
CA VAL A 112 3.79 11.36 -4.97
C VAL A 112 5.02 10.50 -4.73
N LYS A 113 5.55 9.89 -5.78
CA LYS A 113 6.78 9.09 -5.75
C LYS A 113 8.00 9.97 -6.01
N SER A 114 9.08 9.73 -5.29
CA SER A 114 10.34 10.47 -5.47
C SER A 114 11.07 10.08 -6.76
N ASN A 115 10.93 8.83 -7.19
CA ASN A 115 11.42 8.29 -8.46
C ASN A 115 10.68 6.98 -8.77
N LEU A 116 11.03 6.30 -9.88
CA LEU A 116 10.37 5.07 -10.34
C LEU A 116 11.24 3.81 -10.18
N ASN A 117 12.51 3.96 -9.80
CA ASN A 117 13.43 2.85 -9.62
C ASN A 117 13.52 2.44 -8.15
N TYR A 118 13.47 1.15 -7.88
CA TYR A 118 13.61 0.62 -6.53
C TYR A 118 15.04 0.77 -5.99
N PRO A 119 15.21 1.07 -4.69
CA PRO A 119 14.20 1.50 -3.75
C PRO A 119 13.77 2.96 -4.00
N TYR A 120 12.49 3.27 -3.79
CA TYR A 120 12.01 4.65 -3.85
C TYR A 120 11.10 5.01 -2.68
N LYS A 121 11.05 6.30 -2.41
CA LYS A 121 10.15 6.90 -1.42
C LYS A 121 8.88 7.39 -2.07
N SER A 122 7.79 7.36 -1.34
CA SER A 122 6.59 8.10 -1.71
C SER A 122 5.94 8.74 -0.48
N TYR A 123 5.13 9.76 -0.76
CA TYR A 123 4.50 10.61 0.25
C TYR A 123 3.02 10.73 -0.08
N LYS A 124 2.16 10.33 0.86
CA LYS A 124 0.72 10.40 0.70
C LYS A 124 0.16 11.61 1.43
N TYR A 125 -0.67 12.37 0.72
CA TYR A 125 -1.33 13.57 1.21
C TYR A 125 -2.85 13.40 1.15
N ASN A 126 -3.55 14.06 2.07
CA ASN A 126 -5.00 14.20 1.97
C ASN A 126 -5.38 15.35 1.02
N THR A 127 -6.69 15.55 0.78
CA THR A 127 -7.21 16.60 -0.11
C THR A 127 -6.94 18.03 0.38
N GLN A 128 -6.55 18.21 1.65
CA GLN A 128 -6.11 19.49 2.22
C GLN A 128 -4.59 19.68 2.10
N ASN A 129 -3.89 18.80 1.39
CA ASN A 129 -2.43 18.82 1.21
C ASN A 129 -1.62 18.56 2.49
N ASN A 130 -2.21 17.92 3.49
CA ASN A 130 -1.50 17.48 4.68
C ASN A 130 -0.88 16.09 4.46
N LEU A 131 0.39 15.94 4.83
CA LEU A 131 1.08 14.65 4.78
C LEU A 131 0.43 13.66 5.76
N VAL A 132 -0.05 12.54 5.23
CA VAL A 132 -0.74 11.49 6.00
C VAL A 132 0.20 10.34 6.34
N ASN A 133 1.00 9.92 5.37
CA ASN A 133 2.02 8.89 5.58
C ASN A 133 3.16 9.01 4.56
N MET A 134 4.22 8.30 4.86
CA MET A 134 5.39 8.15 4.00
C MET A 134 5.62 6.67 3.74
N SER A 135 6.13 6.31 2.58
CA SER A 135 6.46 4.92 2.29
C SER A 135 7.84 4.77 1.66
N MET A 136 8.45 3.61 1.92
CA MET A 136 9.62 3.12 1.23
C MET A 136 9.25 1.85 0.49
N ARG A 137 9.36 1.87 -0.82
CA ARG A 137 9.17 0.69 -1.65
C ARG A 137 10.53 0.12 -2.03
N THR A 138 10.86 -1.03 -1.46
CA THR A 138 12.16 -1.68 -1.59
C THR A 138 12.25 -2.54 -2.83
N SER A 139 11.11 -3.06 -3.28
CA SER A 139 11.01 -3.89 -4.48
C SER A 139 9.61 -3.82 -5.11
N LYS A 140 9.41 -4.52 -6.21
CA LYS A 140 8.08 -4.69 -6.82
C LYS A 140 7.06 -5.23 -5.82
N ASP A 141 7.48 -6.09 -4.91
CA ASP A 141 6.62 -6.87 -4.03
C ASP A 141 6.63 -6.39 -2.58
N GLU A 142 7.43 -5.37 -2.23
CA GLU A 142 7.59 -4.97 -0.83
C GLU A 142 7.52 -3.46 -0.64
N THR A 143 6.71 -3.02 0.34
CA THR A 143 6.55 -1.61 0.71
C THR A 143 6.33 -1.46 2.21
N PHE A 144 7.10 -0.60 2.85
CA PHE A 144 6.90 -0.18 4.24
C PHE A 144 6.22 1.18 4.28
N ILE A 145 5.19 1.33 5.12
CA ILE A 145 4.42 2.57 5.28
C ILE A 145 4.54 3.06 6.73
N TYR A 146 4.83 4.35 6.87
CA TYR A 146 5.06 4.99 8.17
C TYR A 146 4.18 6.23 8.34
N THR A 147 3.85 6.54 9.59
CA THR A 147 3.33 7.86 9.94
C THR A 147 4.36 8.95 9.65
N PRO A 148 3.98 10.24 9.58
CA PRO A 148 4.95 11.35 9.43
C PRO A 148 6.00 11.42 10.56
N ASN A 149 5.69 10.87 11.74
CA ASN A 149 6.64 10.78 12.86
C ASN A 149 7.44 9.48 12.92
N GLY A 150 7.35 8.65 11.88
CA GLY A 150 8.18 7.46 11.69
C GLY A 150 7.71 6.19 12.41
N LYS A 151 6.46 6.13 12.90
CA LYS A 151 5.88 4.87 13.38
C LYS A 151 5.45 4.01 12.18
N LEU A 152 5.80 2.71 12.18
CA LEU A 152 5.33 1.78 11.16
C LEU A 152 3.80 1.64 11.23
N LEU A 153 3.12 1.85 10.12
CA LEU A 153 1.69 1.69 9.95
C LEU A 153 1.33 0.37 9.27
N ALA A 154 2.11 0.01 8.24
CA ALA A 154 1.86 -1.20 7.46
C ALA A 154 3.13 -1.67 6.75
N HIS A 155 3.21 -2.98 6.59
CA HIS A 155 4.19 -3.65 5.73
C HIS A 155 3.44 -4.43 4.66
N TRP A 156 3.59 -4.02 3.42
CA TRP A 156 2.99 -4.70 2.28
C TRP A 156 3.96 -5.71 1.69
N ILE A 157 3.49 -6.94 1.54
CA ILE A 157 4.16 -8.01 0.80
C ILE A 157 3.22 -8.45 -0.31
N LYS A 158 3.60 -8.18 -1.56
CA LYS A 158 2.77 -8.40 -2.75
C LYS A 158 1.43 -7.67 -2.58
N ASN A 159 0.34 -8.42 -2.45
CA ASN A 159 -1.03 -7.91 -2.37
C ASN A 159 -1.59 -7.84 -0.95
N ASN A 160 -0.79 -8.17 0.05
CA ASN A 160 -1.21 -8.24 1.45
C ASN A 160 -0.51 -7.16 2.27
N GLY A 161 -1.29 -6.39 3.03
CA GLY A 161 -0.81 -5.40 3.98
C GLY A 161 -0.97 -5.90 5.41
N TYR A 162 0.09 -5.78 6.20
CA TYR A 162 0.17 -6.23 7.58
C TYR A 162 0.45 -5.06 8.51
N ASP A 163 -0.07 -5.10 9.74
CA ASP A 163 0.24 -4.12 10.77
C ASP A 163 1.63 -4.36 11.40
N GLU A 164 2.00 -3.56 12.40
CA GLU A 164 3.27 -3.67 13.13
C GLU A 164 3.41 -5.01 13.91
N ASN A 165 2.30 -5.69 14.19
CA ASN A 165 2.27 -7.00 14.87
C ASN A 165 2.22 -8.16 13.89
N GLY A 166 2.17 -7.86 12.58
CA GLY A 166 2.07 -8.84 11.52
C GLY A 166 0.67 -9.39 11.28
N ASN A 167 -0.37 -8.75 11.77
CA ASN A 167 -1.74 -9.11 11.44
C ASN A 167 -2.09 -8.58 10.04
N LEU A 168 -2.79 -9.39 9.25
CA LEU A 168 -3.32 -8.95 7.96
C LEU A 168 -4.41 -7.89 8.18
N ILE A 169 -4.18 -6.67 7.69
CA ILE A 169 -5.11 -5.54 7.85
C ILE A 169 -5.78 -5.15 6.55
N MET A 170 -5.18 -5.45 5.41
CA MET A 170 -5.72 -5.08 4.11
C MET A 170 -5.21 -5.99 3.01
N THR A 171 -6.02 -6.20 1.98
CA THR A 171 -5.59 -6.83 0.73
C THR A 171 -5.91 -5.92 -0.45
N ARG A 172 -5.21 -6.11 -1.57
CA ARG A 172 -5.51 -5.42 -2.83
C ARG A 172 -5.56 -6.41 -3.99
N THR A 173 -6.38 -6.09 -4.98
CA THR A 173 -6.48 -6.81 -6.25
C THR A 173 -6.36 -5.79 -7.38
N TYR A 174 -5.54 -6.09 -8.38
CA TYR A 174 -5.45 -5.25 -9.58
C TYR A 174 -6.57 -5.62 -10.54
N LEU A 175 -7.28 -4.61 -11.02
CA LEU A 175 -8.27 -4.78 -12.08
C LEU A 175 -7.53 -4.79 -13.42
N GLN A 176 -7.84 -5.79 -14.22
CA GLN A 176 -7.27 -6.03 -15.57
C GLN A 176 -8.33 -5.84 -16.63
#